data_38bf4b72132fe45545ee37a3ee7e4fa6
#
_entry.id   38bf4b72132fe45545ee37a3ee7e4fa6
#
_cell.length_a   1.000
_cell.length_b   1.000
_cell.length_c   1.000
_cell.angle_alpha   90.00
_cell.angle_beta   90.00
_cell.angle_gamma   90.00
#
_symmetry.space_group_name_H-M   'P 1'
#
loop_
_entity.id
_entity.type
_entity.pdbx_description
1 polymer ?
#
loop_
_entity_poly.entity_id
_entity_poly.type
_entity_poly.pdbx_seq_one_letter_code
_entity_poly.pdbx_strand_id
1 'polypeptide(L)'
;LNTGSQWDTTKTSLIDTLSINSGSTVNVADSTLISDSISLTGLSALNINEDGHVATDSLTVDNSTVTISDEVSAGWAVGDAALYANNIKVTNDGILDVGNTAANALQVDTLNLTSTTDTSGNIHAGVFNIESNRFVLDADLTNDRTNDTTKSNYGYGLIAMNSDGHLTINGNGDNDNTASIEAGQNEVDNNGDHVAAATGNYKVRIDNATGAGSIADYNGNELIYVNDKNSNATFSAANKADLGAYTYQAEQRGNTVVLQQMELTDYANMALSIPSANTNIWNLEQDTVGTRLTNSRHGLADNGGAWVSYFGGNFNGDNGTINYDQDVNGIMVGVDTKIDGNNAKWIVGAAAGFAKGDMNDRSGQVDQDSQTAYIYSSAHFANNVFVDGSLSYSHFNNDLSATMSNGTYVDGSTNSDAWGFGLKAGYDFKLGDAGYVTPYGSISGLFQSGDDYQLSNDMKVDGQSYDSMRYELGVDAGYTFTYSEDQALTPYFKLAYVYDDSNNDNDVNGDSIDNGTEGSAVRVGLGTQFSFTKNFSAYTDANYLGGGDVDQDWSVNVGVKYTW
;
A
#
# COMPACT_ATOMS: atom_id res chain seq x y z
N LEU A 1 -23.34 35.79 -22.20
CA LEU A 1 -22.60 34.96 -23.15
C LEU A 1 -23.26 33.59 -23.18
N ASN A 2 -23.44 33.03 -24.36
CA ASN A 2 -24.12 31.75 -24.56
C ASN A 2 -23.39 30.89 -25.59
N THR A 3 -23.51 29.58 -25.43
CA THR A 3 -23.16 28.56 -26.44
C THR A 3 -21.69 28.63 -26.92
N GLY A 4 -20.74 28.46 -25.99
CA GLY A 4 -19.32 28.40 -26.30
C GLY A 4 -18.72 29.73 -26.77
N SER A 5 -19.32 30.85 -26.41
CA SER A 5 -18.79 32.17 -26.73
C SER A 5 -17.59 32.51 -25.85
N GLN A 6 -16.64 33.25 -26.40
CA GLN A 6 -15.51 33.80 -25.65
C GLN A 6 -15.55 35.32 -25.64
N TRP A 7 -15.21 35.89 -24.49
CA TRP A 7 -15.02 37.33 -24.33
C TRP A 7 -13.71 37.60 -23.59
N ASP A 8 -12.80 38.25 -24.26
CA ASP A 8 -11.56 38.74 -23.70
C ASP A 8 -11.72 40.23 -23.39
N THR A 9 -11.63 40.60 -22.13
CA THR A 9 -11.74 42.02 -21.74
C THR A 9 -10.43 42.74 -22.06
N THR A 10 -10.52 43.94 -22.60
CA THR A 10 -9.34 44.72 -23.02
C THR A 10 -9.24 46.07 -22.31
N LYS A 11 -10.24 46.41 -21.52
CA LYS A 11 -10.37 47.67 -20.73
C LYS A 11 -11.35 47.47 -19.59
N THR A 12 -11.47 48.46 -18.71
CA THR A 12 -12.51 48.47 -17.70
C THR A 12 -13.88 48.32 -18.32
N SER A 13 -14.60 47.29 -17.92
CA SER A 13 -15.95 46.93 -18.36
C SER A 13 -16.93 47.05 -17.18
N LEU A 14 -18.01 47.80 -17.38
CA LEU A 14 -19.08 48.00 -16.38
C LEU A 14 -20.34 47.35 -16.90
N ILE A 15 -20.91 46.40 -16.17
CA ILE A 15 -22.09 45.62 -16.60
C ILE A 15 -22.95 45.37 -15.36
N ASP A 16 -24.26 45.70 -15.41
CA ASP A 16 -25.16 45.47 -14.26
C ASP A 16 -25.23 43.96 -13.93
N THR A 17 -25.44 43.13 -14.95
CA THR A 17 -25.53 41.65 -14.77
C THR A 17 -24.79 40.92 -15.88
N LEU A 18 -23.92 40.00 -15.54
CA LEU A 18 -23.20 39.16 -16.45
C LEU A 18 -23.60 37.66 -16.28
N SER A 19 -24.19 37.09 -17.31
CA SER A 19 -24.47 35.66 -17.38
C SER A 19 -23.56 34.98 -18.37
N ILE A 20 -22.83 33.95 -17.90
CA ILE A 20 -21.88 33.16 -18.70
C ILE A 20 -22.42 31.71 -18.73
N ASN A 21 -22.92 31.25 -19.85
CA ASN A 21 -23.68 30.02 -19.95
C ASN A 21 -23.17 29.09 -21.06
N SER A 22 -23.48 27.80 -20.92
CA SER A 22 -23.34 26.80 -21.99
C SER A 22 -21.91 26.70 -22.59
N GLY A 23 -20.91 26.55 -21.73
CA GLY A 23 -19.52 26.38 -22.12
C GLY A 23 -18.86 27.67 -22.62
N SER A 24 -19.37 28.84 -22.23
CA SER A 24 -18.79 30.14 -22.60
C SER A 24 -17.65 30.53 -21.65
N THR A 25 -16.72 31.33 -22.14
CA THR A 25 -15.53 31.75 -21.39
C THR A 25 -15.42 33.27 -21.34
N VAL A 26 -15.10 33.82 -20.19
CA VAL A 26 -14.64 35.20 -20.00
C VAL A 26 -13.21 35.18 -19.52
N ASN A 27 -12.33 35.88 -20.17
CA ASN A 27 -10.95 36.09 -19.76
C ASN A 27 -10.77 37.56 -19.38
N VAL A 28 -10.27 37.77 -18.14
CA VAL A 28 -9.94 39.10 -17.60
C VAL A 28 -8.45 39.13 -17.37
N ALA A 29 -7.71 39.85 -18.23
CA ALA A 29 -6.27 40.02 -18.13
C ALA A 29 -5.94 41.50 -18.47
N ASP A 30 -5.01 42.12 -17.71
CA ASP A 30 -4.66 43.54 -17.87
C ASP A 30 -5.87 44.49 -17.94
N SER A 31 -6.96 44.13 -17.26
CA SER A 31 -8.26 44.84 -17.36
C SER A 31 -9.12 44.63 -16.14
N THR A 32 -10.17 45.41 -16.01
CA THR A 32 -11.10 45.34 -14.86
C THR A 32 -12.53 45.08 -15.35
N LEU A 33 -13.19 44.07 -14.73
CA LEU A 33 -14.60 43.76 -14.93
C LEU A 33 -15.36 44.08 -13.64
N ILE A 34 -16.34 44.97 -13.73
CA ILE A 34 -17.22 45.35 -12.63
C ILE A 34 -18.66 44.99 -12.98
N SER A 35 -19.35 44.31 -12.08
CA SER A 35 -20.73 43.88 -12.26
C SER A 35 -21.45 43.78 -10.93
N ASP A 36 -22.75 44.13 -10.86
CA ASP A 36 -23.54 43.90 -9.67
C ASP A 36 -23.71 42.38 -9.43
N SER A 37 -23.85 41.60 -10.48
CA SER A 37 -23.94 40.15 -10.34
C SER A 37 -23.30 39.40 -11.52
N ILE A 38 -22.58 38.33 -11.20
CA ILE A 38 -22.00 37.43 -12.16
C ILE A 38 -22.53 36.02 -11.90
N SER A 39 -23.02 35.33 -12.93
CA SER A 39 -23.49 33.96 -12.86
C SER A 39 -22.87 33.09 -13.95
N LEU A 40 -22.24 31.99 -13.54
CA LEU A 40 -21.69 30.98 -14.42
C LEU A 40 -22.55 29.71 -14.32
N THR A 41 -22.93 29.15 -15.49
CA THR A 41 -23.68 27.89 -15.54
C THR A 41 -23.24 27.04 -16.75
N GLY A 42 -23.40 25.72 -16.64
CA GLY A 42 -23.27 24.81 -17.78
C GLY A 42 -21.87 24.70 -18.36
N LEU A 43 -20.89 24.39 -17.51
CA LEU A 43 -19.48 24.18 -17.88
C LEU A 43 -18.80 25.43 -18.43
N SER A 44 -19.18 26.60 -17.93
CA SER A 44 -18.61 27.88 -18.33
C SER A 44 -17.39 28.24 -17.49
N ALA A 45 -16.58 29.20 -17.94
CA ALA A 45 -15.37 29.61 -17.27
C ALA A 45 -15.24 31.14 -17.15
N LEU A 46 -14.73 31.60 -16.01
CA LEU A 46 -14.22 32.93 -15.79
C LEU A 46 -12.76 32.82 -15.33
N ASN A 47 -11.85 33.26 -16.18
CA ASN A 47 -10.42 33.22 -15.93
C ASN A 47 -9.94 34.64 -15.61
N ILE A 48 -9.30 34.81 -14.45
CA ILE A 48 -8.70 36.05 -13.99
C ILE A 48 -7.19 35.83 -14.02
N ASN A 49 -6.54 36.40 -15.02
CA ASN A 49 -5.13 36.16 -15.33
C ASN A 49 -4.35 37.48 -15.27
N GLU A 50 -3.05 37.37 -15.06
CA GLU A 50 -2.14 38.53 -15.04
C GLU A 50 -2.70 39.66 -14.14
N ASP A 51 -2.62 40.90 -14.54
CA ASP A 51 -3.19 42.04 -13.78
C ASP A 51 -4.71 42.24 -14.01
N GLY A 52 -5.46 41.13 -14.16
CA GLY A 52 -6.91 41.15 -14.29
C GLY A 52 -7.61 41.33 -12.97
N HIS A 53 -8.68 42.14 -12.93
CA HIS A 53 -9.47 42.38 -11.73
C HIS A 53 -10.97 42.18 -12.00
N VAL A 54 -11.65 41.50 -11.08
CA VAL A 54 -13.09 41.30 -11.12
C VAL A 54 -13.67 41.80 -9.79
N ALA A 55 -14.67 42.71 -9.87
CA ALA A 55 -15.42 43.19 -8.71
C ALA A 55 -16.92 42.99 -8.93
N THR A 56 -17.59 42.35 -7.95
CA THR A 56 -19.03 42.07 -8.03
C THR A 56 -19.67 42.01 -6.63
N ASP A 57 -20.97 42.33 -6.50
CA ASP A 57 -21.67 42.09 -5.24
C ASP A 57 -21.98 40.62 -5.05
N SER A 58 -22.30 39.89 -6.13
CA SER A 58 -22.58 38.46 -6.04
C SER A 58 -22.00 37.65 -7.20
N LEU A 59 -21.37 36.54 -6.88
CA LEU A 59 -20.85 35.56 -7.84
C LEU A 59 -21.48 34.20 -7.58
N THR A 60 -22.13 33.63 -8.58
CA THR A 60 -22.63 32.26 -8.55
C THR A 60 -21.86 31.38 -9.54
N VAL A 61 -21.29 30.27 -9.04
CA VAL A 61 -20.53 29.29 -9.82
C VAL A 61 -21.27 27.97 -9.72
N ASP A 62 -22.06 27.65 -10.76
CA ASP A 62 -22.89 26.45 -10.83
C ASP A 62 -22.42 25.57 -12.00
N ASN A 63 -21.92 24.39 -11.71
CA ASN A 63 -21.35 23.47 -12.69
C ASN A 63 -20.42 24.19 -13.68
N SER A 64 -19.53 25.02 -13.18
CA SER A 64 -18.68 25.94 -13.95
C SER A 64 -17.42 26.25 -13.14
N THR A 65 -16.43 26.91 -13.73
CA THR A 65 -15.16 27.18 -13.07
C THR A 65 -14.84 28.68 -13.04
N VAL A 66 -14.37 29.17 -11.91
CA VAL A 66 -13.68 30.45 -11.77
C VAL A 66 -12.24 30.16 -11.37
N THR A 67 -11.29 30.63 -12.16
CA THR A 67 -9.86 30.44 -11.91
C THR A 67 -9.19 31.78 -11.67
N ILE A 68 -8.44 31.88 -10.57
CA ILE A 68 -7.55 33.01 -10.25
C ILE A 68 -6.12 32.51 -10.42
N SER A 69 -5.41 33.03 -11.44
CA SER A 69 -4.07 32.54 -11.76
C SER A 69 -2.95 33.24 -10.97
N ASP A 70 -1.74 32.68 -11.05
CA ASP A 70 -0.56 32.96 -10.23
C ASP A 70 0.00 34.39 -10.30
N GLU A 71 -0.38 35.21 -11.27
CA GLU A 71 0.25 36.50 -11.51
C GLU A 71 -0.70 37.67 -11.22
N VAL A 72 -0.90 37.93 -9.92
CA VAL A 72 -1.49 39.22 -9.49
C VAL A 72 -0.38 40.10 -8.96
N SER A 73 0.06 41.10 -9.74
CA SER A 73 1.08 42.03 -9.28
C SER A 73 0.54 42.98 -8.22
N ALA A 74 1.25 43.08 -7.09
CA ALA A 74 0.96 44.00 -6.02
C ALA A 74 1.12 45.46 -6.52
N GLY A 75 0.01 46.25 -6.59
CA GLY A 75 0.14 47.64 -6.99
C GLY A 75 -1.11 48.53 -7.01
N TRP A 76 -2.28 48.05 -6.64
CA TRP A 76 -3.52 48.88 -6.65
C TRP A 76 -3.95 49.26 -5.23
N ALA A 77 -4.14 50.54 -5.01
CA ALA A 77 -4.64 51.06 -3.77
C ALA A 77 -6.16 50.94 -3.72
N VAL A 78 -6.68 50.18 -2.82
CA VAL A 78 -8.07 49.82 -2.48
C VAL A 78 -8.45 48.45 -3.03
N GLY A 79 -8.11 47.40 -2.28
CA GLY A 79 -8.42 46.01 -2.57
C GLY A 79 -7.59 45.46 -3.73
N ASP A 80 -6.34 45.05 -3.44
CA ASP A 80 -5.42 44.44 -4.41
C ASP A 80 -5.80 42.98 -4.78
N ALA A 81 -7.09 42.62 -4.60
CA ALA A 81 -7.57 41.29 -4.92
C ALA A 81 -7.88 41.16 -6.42
N ALA A 82 -7.48 40.03 -7.03
CA ALA A 82 -7.89 39.68 -8.37
C ALA A 82 -9.41 39.52 -8.47
N LEU A 83 -10.02 38.92 -7.44
CA LEU A 83 -11.45 38.75 -7.29
C LEU A 83 -11.92 39.40 -5.98
N TYR A 84 -12.79 40.40 -6.10
CA TYR A 84 -13.53 40.98 -5.01
C TYR A 84 -15.03 40.68 -5.16
N ALA A 85 -15.65 40.11 -4.13
CA ALA A 85 -17.08 39.85 -4.11
C ALA A 85 -17.65 39.96 -2.68
N ASN A 86 -18.86 40.50 -2.49
CA ASN A 86 -19.48 40.40 -1.16
C ASN A 86 -19.92 38.95 -0.88
N ASN A 87 -20.50 38.29 -1.85
CA ASN A 87 -20.95 36.91 -1.72
C ASN A 87 -20.52 36.04 -2.88
N ILE A 88 -19.86 34.92 -2.59
CA ILE A 88 -19.59 33.87 -3.58
C ILE A 88 -20.35 32.60 -3.19
N LYS A 89 -21.14 32.07 -4.13
CA LYS A 89 -21.80 30.79 -3.99
C LYS A 89 -21.27 29.80 -5.03
N VAL A 90 -20.72 28.69 -4.55
CA VAL A 90 -20.23 27.58 -5.39
C VAL A 90 -21.10 26.35 -5.13
N THR A 91 -21.65 25.77 -6.18
CA THR A 91 -22.62 24.67 -6.10
C THR A 91 -22.54 23.74 -7.30
N ASN A 92 -23.10 22.55 -7.19
CA ASN A 92 -23.35 21.62 -8.29
C ASN A 92 -22.09 21.34 -9.13
N ASP A 93 -21.01 20.88 -8.49
CA ASP A 93 -19.68 20.67 -9.10
C ASP A 93 -19.05 21.96 -9.69
N GLY A 94 -19.52 23.12 -9.27
CA GLY A 94 -18.83 24.38 -9.52
C GLY A 94 -17.48 24.41 -8.80
N ILE A 95 -16.50 25.08 -9.38
CA ILE A 95 -15.14 25.16 -8.84
C ILE A 95 -14.74 26.63 -8.73
N LEU A 96 -14.35 27.04 -7.52
CA LEU A 96 -13.55 28.23 -7.28
C LEU A 96 -12.10 27.77 -7.07
N ASP A 97 -11.27 28.05 -8.07
CA ASP A 97 -9.88 27.63 -8.13
C ASP A 97 -8.98 28.82 -7.84
N VAL A 98 -8.24 28.74 -6.75
CA VAL A 98 -7.25 29.73 -6.35
C VAL A 98 -5.87 29.11 -6.53
N GLY A 99 -5.19 29.51 -7.59
CA GLY A 99 -3.84 29.06 -7.91
C GLY A 99 -2.83 29.44 -6.83
N ASN A 100 -1.55 29.23 -7.09
CA ASN A 100 -0.46 29.55 -6.15
C ASN A 100 -0.25 31.09 -6.02
N THR A 101 -1.31 31.80 -5.61
CA THR A 101 -1.37 33.26 -5.53
C THR A 101 -1.08 33.79 -4.13
N ALA A 102 -0.92 35.11 -4.02
CA ALA A 102 -0.84 35.79 -2.74
C ALA A 102 -2.14 35.62 -1.94
N ALA A 103 -2.04 35.60 -0.62
CA ALA A 103 -3.17 35.41 0.31
C ALA A 103 -4.35 36.37 0.10
N ASN A 104 -4.13 37.50 -0.52
CA ASN A 104 -5.12 38.56 -0.79
C ASN A 104 -5.66 38.54 -2.22
N ALA A 105 -5.38 37.54 -3.02
CA ALA A 105 -5.89 37.40 -4.39
C ALA A 105 -7.44 37.29 -4.44
N LEU A 106 -8.04 36.73 -3.40
CA LEU A 106 -9.47 36.63 -3.18
C LEU A 106 -9.88 37.46 -1.96
N GLN A 107 -10.77 38.41 -2.15
CA GLN A 107 -11.43 39.16 -1.07
C GLN A 107 -12.94 38.93 -1.17
N VAL A 108 -13.52 38.34 -0.15
CA VAL A 108 -14.94 38.00 -0.10
C VAL A 108 -15.47 38.12 1.34
N ASP A 109 -16.70 38.57 1.53
CA ASP A 109 -17.32 38.62 2.88
C ASP A 109 -17.86 37.26 3.26
N THR A 110 -18.52 36.55 2.31
CA THR A 110 -19.09 35.22 2.56
C THR A 110 -18.80 34.30 1.39
N LEU A 111 -18.10 33.16 1.68
CA LEU A 111 -17.93 32.06 0.76
C LEU A 111 -18.87 30.91 1.15
N ASN A 112 -19.84 30.63 0.30
CA ASN A 112 -20.84 29.59 0.50
C ASN A 112 -20.60 28.40 -0.44
N LEU A 113 -20.13 27.27 0.13
CA LEU A 113 -19.94 26.01 -0.58
C LEU A 113 -21.14 25.09 -0.33
N THR A 114 -22.02 24.98 -1.29
CA THR A 114 -23.22 24.14 -1.18
C THR A 114 -23.14 22.90 -2.02
N SER A 115 -24.01 21.94 -1.77
CA SER A 115 -24.17 20.76 -2.60
C SER A 115 -25.61 20.57 -3.03
N THR A 116 -25.77 19.90 -4.16
CA THR A 116 -27.06 19.40 -4.66
C THR A 116 -27.01 17.87 -4.73
N THR A 117 -28.18 17.25 -4.66
CA THR A 117 -28.30 15.80 -4.84
C THR A 117 -29.15 15.52 -6.07
N ASP A 118 -28.64 14.74 -7.01
CA ASP A 118 -29.39 14.35 -8.20
C ASP A 118 -30.47 13.30 -7.89
N THR A 119 -31.28 12.95 -8.88
CA THR A 119 -32.36 11.97 -8.74
C THR A 119 -31.86 10.54 -8.47
N SER A 120 -30.58 10.27 -8.73
CA SER A 120 -29.92 8.98 -8.47
C SER A 120 -29.28 8.92 -7.09
N GLY A 121 -29.27 10.05 -6.35
CA GLY A 121 -28.69 10.16 -5.01
C GLY A 121 -27.20 10.56 -5.01
N ASN A 122 -26.63 10.93 -6.15
CA ASN A 122 -25.27 11.47 -6.21
C ASN A 122 -25.22 12.88 -5.67
N ILE A 123 -24.18 13.19 -4.91
CA ILE A 123 -23.95 14.51 -4.32
C ILE A 123 -22.98 15.26 -5.23
N HIS A 124 -23.41 16.45 -5.67
CA HIS A 124 -22.64 17.40 -6.45
C HIS A 124 -22.28 18.59 -5.58
N ALA A 125 -21.05 18.63 -5.09
CA ALA A 125 -20.57 19.63 -4.15
C ALA A 125 -19.93 20.81 -4.87
N GLY A 126 -20.11 22.03 -4.30
CA GLY A 126 -19.27 23.17 -4.66
C GLY A 126 -17.85 22.96 -4.12
N VAL A 127 -16.85 23.23 -4.94
CA VAL A 127 -15.43 22.96 -4.67
C VAL A 127 -14.69 24.28 -4.50
N PHE A 128 -13.95 24.39 -3.39
CA PHE A 128 -12.92 25.41 -3.21
C PHE A 128 -11.55 24.72 -3.33
N ASN A 129 -10.86 24.96 -4.45
CA ASN A 129 -9.55 24.41 -4.74
C ASN A 129 -8.46 25.42 -4.39
N ILE A 130 -7.44 24.98 -3.62
CA ILE A 130 -6.36 25.81 -3.10
C ILE A 130 -5.04 25.15 -3.46
N GLU A 131 -4.25 25.81 -4.32
CA GLU A 131 -2.91 25.34 -4.68
C GLU A 131 -1.82 25.94 -3.80
N SER A 132 -2.13 27.01 -3.03
CA SER A 132 -1.17 27.72 -2.18
C SER A 132 -0.86 26.97 -0.89
N ASN A 133 0.42 26.95 -0.50
CA ASN A 133 0.87 26.39 0.77
C ASN A 133 0.43 27.19 2.00
N ARG A 134 -0.01 28.44 1.83
CA ARG A 134 -0.46 29.31 2.93
C ARG A 134 -1.50 30.28 2.41
N PHE A 135 -2.72 29.81 2.26
CA PHE A 135 -3.84 30.66 1.91
C PHE A 135 -4.61 31.11 3.15
N VAL A 136 -4.95 32.39 3.23
CA VAL A 136 -5.78 32.94 4.30
C VAL A 136 -7.10 33.37 3.67
N LEU A 137 -8.20 32.77 4.11
CA LEU A 137 -9.55 33.16 3.77
C LEU A 137 -10.09 34.06 4.90
N ASP A 138 -10.08 35.35 4.67
CA ASP A 138 -10.73 36.34 5.57
C ASP A 138 -12.20 36.49 5.15
N ALA A 139 -13.02 35.50 5.48
CA ALA A 139 -14.41 35.43 5.11
C ALA A 139 -15.17 34.43 5.99
N ASP A 140 -16.48 34.63 6.09
CA ASP A 140 -17.37 33.61 6.64
C ASP A 140 -17.48 32.43 5.65
N LEU A 141 -16.96 31.28 6.03
CA LEU A 141 -17.15 30.05 5.29
C LEU A 141 -18.46 29.38 5.71
N THR A 142 -19.42 29.32 4.81
CA THR A 142 -20.73 28.77 5.11
C THR A 142 -21.07 27.58 4.18
N ASN A 143 -21.95 26.74 4.69
CA ASN A 143 -22.59 25.72 3.89
C ASN A 143 -24.10 25.76 4.21
N ASP A 144 -24.86 26.47 3.38
CA ASP A 144 -26.32 26.51 3.48
C ASP A 144 -26.88 25.13 3.16
N ARG A 145 -27.31 24.45 4.20
CA ARG A 145 -28.10 23.23 4.05
C ARG A 145 -29.45 23.65 3.49
N THR A 146 -29.76 23.28 2.25
CA THR A 146 -31.16 23.32 1.83
C THR A 146 -31.96 22.44 2.78
N ASN A 147 -32.92 23.01 3.47
CA ASN A 147 -33.69 22.45 4.58
C ASN A 147 -34.53 21.20 4.21
N ASP A 148 -33.94 20.18 3.61
CA ASP A 148 -34.59 18.90 3.44
C ASP A 148 -34.19 17.96 4.60
N THR A 149 -34.85 18.14 5.74
CA THR A 149 -34.66 17.34 6.95
C THR A 149 -35.09 15.86 6.78
N THR A 150 -35.55 15.47 5.60
CA THR A 150 -36.09 14.11 5.34
C THR A 150 -35.09 13.19 4.62
N LYS A 151 -33.96 13.69 4.15
CA LYS A 151 -32.94 12.88 3.45
C LYS A 151 -31.70 12.66 4.31
N SER A 152 -31.29 11.43 4.41
CA SER A 152 -30.12 10.95 5.16
C SER A 152 -28.76 11.38 4.57
N ASN A 153 -28.75 12.10 3.45
CA ASN A 153 -27.54 12.61 2.80
C ASN A 153 -27.43 14.13 3.03
N TYR A 154 -26.70 14.49 4.05
CA TYR A 154 -26.37 15.89 4.31
C TYR A 154 -25.40 16.39 3.23
N GLY A 155 -25.74 17.50 2.57
CA GLY A 155 -24.86 18.19 1.67
C GLY A 155 -23.57 18.64 2.36
N TYR A 156 -22.48 18.69 1.61
CA TYR A 156 -21.17 19.18 2.08
C TYR A 156 -20.55 20.13 1.05
N GLY A 157 -19.69 21.05 1.50
CA GLY A 157 -18.73 21.73 0.63
C GLY A 157 -17.47 20.90 0.49
N LEU A 158 -16.78 20.98 -0.63
CA LEU A 158 -15.52 20.30 -0.86
C LEU A 158 -14.36 21.29 -0.86
N ILE A 159 -13.36 21.08 0.00
CA ILE A 159 -12.11 21.81 0.00
C ILE A 159 -11.04 20.86 -0.55
N ALA A 160 -10.39 21.28 -1.61
CA ALA A 160 -9.35 20.51 -2.27
C ALA A 160 -8.00 21.20 -2.13
N MET A 161 -6.94 20.47 -1.80
CA MET A 161 -5.58 20.97 -1.62
C MET A 161 -4.53 19.88 -1.77
N ASN A 162 -3.29 20.29 -1.87
CA ASN A 162 -2.15 19.37 -1.78
C ASN A 162 -1.79 19.05 -0.32
N SER A 163 -1.02 18.00 -0.10
CA SER A 163 -0.60 17.54 1.23
C SER A 163 0.26 18.54 2.02
N ASP A 164 0.87 19.49 1.34
CA ASP A 164 1.63 20.62 1.89
C ASP A 164 0.82 21.92 1.93
N GLY A 165 -0.44 21.89 1.46
CA GLY A 165 -1.36 23.00 1.48
C GLY A 165 -1.76 23.39 2.90
N HIS A 166 -1.98 24.70 3.12
CA HIS A 166 -2.47 25.22 4.39
C HIS A 166 -3.50 26.33 4.17
N LEU A 167 -4.68 26.14 4.75
CA LEU A 167 -5.76 27.10 4.76
C LEU A 167 -6.03 27.62 6.17
N THR A 168 -5.88 28.94 6.39
CA THR A 168 -6.42 29.59 7.58
C THR A 168 -7.76 30.24 7.26
N ILE A 169 -8.78 29.95 8.03
CA ILE A 169 -10.10 30.56 7.90
C ILE A 169 -10.30 31.56 9.06
N ASN A 170 -10.43 32.83 8.73
CA ASN A 170 -10.81 33.89 9.64
C ASN A 170 -12.23 34.37 9.29
N GLY A 171 -13.14 34.47 10.25
CA GLY A 171 -14.46 35.05 10.01
C GLY A 171 -14.38 36.54 9.71
N ASN A 172 -15.22 36.98 8.81
CA ASN A 172 -15.35 38.38 8.46
C ASN A 172 -16.43 39.01 9.36
N GLY A 173 -16.06 39.47 10.55
CA GLY A 173 -16.96 40.27 11.35
C GLY A 173 -17.10 41.64 10.76
N ASP A 174 -18.32 42.02 10.66
CA ASP A 174 -18.88 43.27 10.15
C ASP A 174 -17.92 44.48 10.10
N ASN A 175 -17.56 44.85 8.88
CA ASN A 175 -17.13 46.16 8.42
C ASN A 175 -16.69 47.21 9.48
N ASP A 176 -15.56 47.07 10.05
CA ASP A 176 -14.79 48.23 10.46
C ASP A 176 -13.29 48.02 10.22
N ASN A 177 -12.83 48.65 9.21
CA ASN A 177 -11.57 48.97 8.61
C ASN A 177 -10.40 49.09 9.62
N THR A 178 -10.14 48.06 10.42
CA THR A 178 -8.96 48.04 11.29
C THR A 178 -8.20 46.77 11.16
N ALA A 179 -7.06 46.90 10.50
CA ALA A 179 -5.98 45.94 10.44
C ALA A 179 -5.70 45.31 11.79
N SER A 180 -5.59 43.99 11.79
CA SER A 180 -5.21 43.13 12.88
C SER A 180 -6.36 42.58 13.74
N ILE A 181 -6.95 41.51 13.27
CA ILE A 181 -7.59 40.54 14.18
C ILE A 181 -6.46 39.90 14.99
N GLU A 182 -6.36 40.27 16.27
CA GLU A 182 -5.49 39.54 17.19
C GLU A 182 -6.07 38.12 17.37
N ALA A 183 -5.25 37.10 17.13
CA ALA A 183 -5.62 35.72 17.29
C ALA A 183 -6.38 35.47 18.60
N GLY A 184 -7.68 35.14 18.51
CA GLY A 184 -8.53 34.79 19.66
C GLY A 184 -9.58 35.80 20.06
N GLN A 185 -9.83 36.88 19.32
CA GLN A 185 -10.97 37.76 19.56
C GLN A 185 -12.20 37.25 18.78
N ASN A 186 -13.27 36.99 19.51
CA ASN A 186 -14.56 36.62 18.95
C ASN A 186 -15.21 37.87 18.36
N GLU A 187 -15.42 37.87 17.07
CA GLU A 187 -16.24 38.88 16.44
C GLU A 187 -17.69 38.74 16.86
N VAL A 188 -18.36 39.83 17.06
CA VAL A 188 -19.76 39.87 17.41
C VAL A 188 -20.52 40.61 16.34
N ASP A 189 -21.70 40.11 15.96
CA ASP A 189 -22.60 40.78 15.06
C ASP A 189 -23.20 42.06 15.68
N ASN A 190 -23.98 42.81 14.92
CA ASN A 190 -24.66 44.05 15.40
C ASN A 190 -25.60 43.82 16.59
N ASN A 191 -25.90 42.57 16.96
CA ASN A 191 -26.71 42.19 18.12
C ASN A 191 -25.86 41.79 19.33
N GLY A 192 -24.53 41.70 19.17
CA GLY A 192 -23.59 41.20 20.18
C GLY A 192 -23.45 39.70 20.23
N ASP A 193 -23.95 38.99 19.20
CA ASP A 193 -23.80 37.55 19.04
C ASP A 193 -22.49 37.23 18.31
N HIS A 194 -21.78 36.18 18.71
CA HIS A 194 -20.54 35.74 18.07
C HIS A 194 -20.84 35.14 16.71
N VAL A 195 -20.18 35.65 15.68
CA VAL A 195 -20.22 35.08 14.32
C VAL A 195 -19.12 34.05 14.20
N ALA A 196 -19.47 32.85 13.79
CA ALA A 196 -18.49 31.76 13.60
C ALA A 196 -17.80 31.91 12.24
N ALA A 197 -16.47 31.81 12.23
CA ALA A 197 -15.67 31.88 11.00
C ALA A 197 -16.03 30.78 9.97
N ALA A 198 -16.47 29.63 10.45
CA ALA A 198 -16.91 28.55 9.59
C ALA A 198 -18.09 27.80 10.20
N THR A 199 -19.07 27.46 9.36
CA THR A 199 -20.27 26.71 9.74
C THR A 199 -20.59 25.67 8.68
N GLY A 200 -21.22 24.55 9.10
CA GLY A 200 -21.65 23.49 8.19
C GLY A 200 -20.71 22.32 8.09
N ASN A 201 -20.86 21.52 7.03
CA ASN A 201 -20.08 20.29 6.85
C ASN A 201 -19.20 20.41 5.61
N TYR A 202 -17.95 19.98 5.74
CA TYR A 202 -16.97 20.01 4.65
C TYR A 202 -16.28 18.66 4.53
N LYS A 203 -15.94 18.30 3.28
CA LYS A 203 -14.98 17.25 3.00
C LYS A 203 -13.67 17.87 2.51
N VAL A 204 -12.58 17.27 2.91
CA VAL A 204 -11.23 17.70 2.50
C VAL A 204 -10.64 16.63 1.58
N ARG A 205 -10.27 17.03 0.37
CA ARG A 205 -9.66 16.18 -0.64
C ARG A 205 -8.19 16.55 -0.79
N ILE A 206 -7.33 15.55 -0.74
CA ILE A 206 -5.90 15.68 -1.02
C ILE A 206 -5.68 15.25 -2.48
N ASP A 207 -5.18 16.18 -3.31
CA ASP A 207 -5.12 15.99 -4.76
C ASP A 207 -3.79 15.44 -5.26
N ASN A 208 -2.70 15.62 -4.50
CA ASN A 208 -1.42 15.00 -4.86
C ASN A 208 -1.28 13.58 -4.30
N ALA A 209 -0.53 12.75 -5.01
CA ALA A 209 -0.05 11.45 -4.57
C ALA A 209 1.39 11.24 -5.05
N THR A 210 2.22 10.64 -4.22
CA THR A 210 3.64 10.38 -4.51
C THR A 210 4.16 9.23 -3.66
N GLY A 211 5.12 8.47 -4.17
CA GLY A 211 5.85 7.50 -3.35
C GLY A 211 7.01 8.11 -2.57
N ALA A 212 7.39 9.36 -2.84
CA ALA A 212 8.46 10.04 -2.13
C ALA A 212 8.00 10.61 -0.79
N GLY A 213 8.96 10.86 0.12
CA GLY A 213 8.74 11.48 1.43
C GLY A 213 8.58 10.46 2.56
N SER A 214 9.03 10.87 3.74
CA SER A 214 8.99 10.10 4.98
C SER A 214 7.70 10.39 5.78
N ILE A 215 7.47 9.62 6.83
CA ILE A 215 6.38 9.89 7.80
C ILE A 215 6.49 11.31 8.36
N ALA A 216 7.72 11.79 8.62
CA ALA A 216 7.95 13.11 9.18
C ALA A 216 7.56 14.26 8.24
N ASP A 217 7.55 14.01 6.93
CA ASP A 217 7.17 15.01 5.93
C ASP A 217 5.65 15.23 5.87
N TYR A 218 4.84 14.24 6.29
CA TYR A 218 3.40 14.28 6.09
C TYR A 218 2.58 14.18 7.37
N ASN A 219 2.94 13.29 8.29
CA ASN A 219 2.09 12.96 9.42
C ASN A 219 1.94 14.13 10.40
N GLY A 220 0.71 14.61 10.57
CA GLY A 220 0.39 15.72 11.45
C GLY A 220 0.49 17.10 10.80
N ASN A 221 0.77 17.18 9.48
CA ASN A 221 0.74 18.45 8.76
C ASN A 221 -0.64 19.11 8.93
N GLU A 222 -0.64 20.37 9.32
CA GLU A 222 -1.85 21.17 9.47
C GLU A 222 -2.34 21.62 8.10
N LEU A 223 -3.52 21.12 7.71
CA LEU A 223 -4.16 21.43 6.43
C LEU A 223 -5.09 22.63 6.54
N ILE A 224 -5.90 22.68 7.60
CA ILE A 224 -6.87 23.77 7.82
C ILE A 224 -6.82 24.18 9.28
N TYR A 225 -6.75 25.49 9.52
CA TYR A 225 -6.93 26.10 10.81
C TYR A 225 -8.10 27.07 10.79
N VAL A 226 -9.11 26.83 11.64
CA VAL A 226 -10.24 27.76 11.82
C VAL A 226 -9.94 28.63 13.01
N ASN A 227 -9.67 29.90 12.75
CA ASN A 227 -9.31 30.90 13.76
C ASN A 227 -10.55 31.43 14.51
N ASP A 228 -11.41 30.52 14.94
CA ASP A 228 -12.55 30.80 15.81
C ASP A 228 -12.93 29.54 16.62
N LYS A 229 -12.80 29.64 17.94
CA LYS A 229 -13.16 28.54 18.85
C LYS A 229 -14.67 28.28 18.95
N ASN A 230 -15.51 29.17 18.45
CA ASN A 230 -16.98 29.03 18.39
C ASN A 230 -17.44 28.43 17.04
N SER A 231 -16.52 28.16 16.12
CA SER A 231 -16.85 27.48 14.87
C SER A 231 -17.53 26.13 15.14
N ASN A 232 -18.57 25.84 14.39
CA ASN A 232 -19.28 24.56 14.42
C ASN A 232 -19.12 23.77 13.13
N ALA A 233 -18.19 24.18 12.27
CA ALA A 233 -17.87 23.45 11.06
C ALA A 233 -17.31 22.05 11.36
N THR A 234 -17.73 21.08 10.57
CA THR A 234 -17.20 19.73 10.62
C THR A 234 -16.42 19.45 9.34
N PHE A 235 -15.24 18.89 9.49
CA PHE A 235 -14.38 18.51 8.39
C PHE A 235 -14.13 17.00 8.42
N SER A 236 -14.24 16.35 7.28
CA SER A 236 -13.98 14.92 7.12
C SER A 236 -13.22 14.64 5.84
N ALA A 237 -12.55 13.51 5.75
CA ALA A 237 -11.84 13.12 4.54
C ALA A 237 -12.80 12.91 3.36
N ALA A 238 -12.43 13.39 2.18
CA ALA A 238 -13.07 13.06 0.91
C ALA A 238 -12.43 11.83 0.27
N ASN A 239 -11.12 11.64 0.47
CA ASN A 239 -10.33 10.54 -0.07
C ASN A 239 -9.22 10.14 0.91
N LYS A 240 -8.55 9.03 0.58
CA LYS A 240 -7.21 8.72 1.05
C LYS A 240 -6.22 9.08 -0.07
N ALA A 241 -5.05 9.57 0.30
CA ALA A 241 -3.97 9.89 -0.62
C ALA A 241 -2.73 9.08 -0.26
N ASP A 242 -2.04 8.56 -1.27
CA ASP A 242 -0.78 7.84 -1.10
C ASP A 242 0.37 8.84 -1.05
N LEU A 243 1.06 8.90 0.08
CA LEU A 243 2.19 9.81 0.32
C LEU A 243 3.32 9.05 1.00
N GLY A 244 4.42 8.85 0.29
CA GLY A 244 5.49 7.98 0.75
C GLY A 244 5.05 6.52 0.85
N ALA A 245 5.38 5.86 1.96
CA ALA A 245 5.03 4.46 2.19
C ALA A 245 3.60 4.25 2.72
N TYR A 246 2.88 5.31 3.11
CA TYR A 246 1.58 5.21 3.77
C TYR A 246 0.48 5.94 3.02
N THR A 247 -0.76 5.51 3.29
CA THR A 247 -1.93 6.29 2.94
C THR A 247 -2.21 7.32 4.03
N TYR A 248 -2.75 8.47 3.65
CA TYR A 248 -3.11 9.56 4.55
C TYR A 248 -4.52 10.06 4.26
N GLN A 249 -5.16 10.64 5.27
CA GLN A 249 -6.45 11.30 5.13
C GLN A 249 -6.54 12.51 6.05
N ALA A 250 -7.44 13.43 5.73
CA ALA A 250 -7.72 14.58 6.58
C ALA A 250 -8.49 14.15 7.85
N GLU A 251 -8.04 14.59 9.02
CA GLU A 251 -8.67 14.34 10.31
C GLU A 251 -8.85 15.64 11.08
N GLN A 252 -10.07 15.92 11.55
CA GLN A 252 -10.35 17.10 12.36
C GLN A 252 -9.95 16.88 13.83
N ARG A 253 -9.18 17.81 14.37
CA ARG A 253 -8.75 17.88 15.77
C ARG A 253 -9.08 19.26 16.35
N GLY A 254 -10.30 19.41 16.88
CA GLY A 254 -10.79 20.71 17.35
C GLY A 254 -10.97 21.67 16.17
N ASN A 255 -10.30 22.81 16.23
CA ASN A 255 -10.33 23.85 15.18
C ASN A 255 -9.30 23.61 14.07
N THR A 256 -8.55 22.52 14.14
CA THR A 256 -7.50 22.18 13.18
C THR A 256 -7.89 20.92 12.43
N VAL A 257 -7.58 20.86 11.14
CA VAL A 257 -7.61 19.64 10.33
C VAL A 257 -6.17 19.28 9.98
N VAL A 258 -5.80 18.05 10.29
CA VAL A 258 -4.43 17.55 10.05
C VAL A 258 -4.43 16.38 9.09
N LEU A 259 -3.28 16.14 8.48
CA LEU A 259 -3.02 14.95 7.69
C LEU A 259 -2.69 13.79 8.64
N GLN A 260 -3.51 12.75 8.64
CA GLN A 260 -3.37 11.58 9.51
C GLN A 260 -2.88 10.38 8.72
N GLN A 261 -1.77 9.81 9.18
CA GLN A 261 -1.26 8.53 8.67
C GLN A 261 -2.25 7.39 8.93
N MET A 262 -2.39 6.53 7.93
CA MET A 262 -3.23 5.33 7.95
C MET A 262 -2.38 4.08 7.71
N GLU A 263 -2.87 3.11 6.94
CA GLU A 263 -2.17 1.88 6.57
C GLU A 263 -1.08 2.09 5.51
N LEU A 264 -0.23 1.08 5.33
CA LEU A 264 0.71 1.03 4.19
C LEU A 264 -0.04 1.13 2.86
N THR A 265 0.58 1.80 1.90
CA THR A 265 0.14 1.77 0.50
C THR A 265 0.30 0.37 -0.08
N ASP A 266 -0.45 0.04 -1.13
CA ASP A 266 -0.37 -1.27 -1.77
C ASP A 266 1.04 -1.57 -2.29
N TYR A 267 1.71 -0.57 -2.88
CA TYR A 267 3.07 -0.73 -3.38
C TYR A 267 4.11 -0.87 -2.25
N ALA A 268 3.95 -0.17 -1.13
CA ALA A 268 4.86 -0.31 0.02
C ALA A 268 4.66 -1.66 0.72
N ASN A 269 3.42 -2.12 0.88
CA ASN A 269 3.11 -3.44 1.40
C ASN A 269 3.76 -4.54 0.55
N MET A 270 3.64 -4.48 -0.79
CA MET A 270 4.28 -5.45 -1.68
C MET A 270 5.80 -5.41 -1.57
N ALA A 271 6.41 -4.22 -1.60
CA ALA A 271 7.86 -4.07 -1.49
C ALA A 271 8.41 -4.67 -0.18
N LEU A 272 7.74 -4.42 0.94
CA LEU A 272 8.13 -4.93 2.25
C LEU A 272 7.86 -6.44 2.43
N SER A 273 6.93 -7.01 1.66
CA SER A 273 6.59 -8.43 1.71
C SER A 273 7.56 -9.33 0.92
N ILE A 274 8.32 -8.77 -0.03
CA ILE A 274 9.23 -9.52 -0.91
C ILE A 274 10.18 -10.46 -0.13
N PRO A 275 10.89 -10.05 0.92
CA PRO A 275 11.84 -10.93 1.59
C PRO A 275 11.17 -12.13 2.29
N SER A 276 10.00 -11.93 2.90
CA SER A 276 9.21 -13.02 3.49
C SER A 276 8.72 -14.00 2.42
N ALA A 277 8.24 -13.50 1.29
CA ALA A 277 7.80 -14.31 0.16
C ALA A 277 8.95 -15.11 -0.50
N ASN A 278 10.14 -14.52 -0.63
CA ASN A 278 11.34 -15.24 -1.07
C ASN A 278 11.70 -16.38 -0.11
N THR A 279 11.56 -16.15 1.21
CA THR A 279 11.78 -17.18 2.23
C THR A 279 10.82 -18.35 2.08
N ASN A 280 9.56 -18.11 1.71
CA ASN A 280 8.59 -19.18 1.44
C ASN A 280 8.99 -20.06 0.26
N ILE A 281 9.49 -19.47 -0.83
CA ILE A 281 10.02 -20.21 -1.98
C ILE A 281 11.17 -21.11 -1.52
N TRP A 282 12.14 -20.55 -0.80
CA TRP A 282 13.28 -21.31 -0.29
C TRP A 282 12.86 -22.43 0.69
N ASN A 283 11.86 -22.19 1.55
CA ASN A 283 11.34 -23.20 2.47
C ASN A 283 10.77 -24.42 1.71
N LEU A 284 10.07 -24.24 0.59
CA LEU A 284 9.58 -25.33 -0.26
C LEU A 284 10.74 -26.12 -0.90
N GLU A 285 11.77 -25.43 -1.35
CA GLU A 285 12.97 -26.08 -1.88
C GLU A 285 13.72 -26.86 -0.79
N GLN A 286 13.87 -26.28 0.40
CA GLN A 286 14.49 -26.94 1.55
C GLN A 286 13.69 -28.19 1.99
N ASP A 287 12.35 -28.10 2.01
CA ASP A 287 11.47 -29.24 2.28
C ASP A 287 11.61 -30.34 1.20
N THR A 288 11.81 -29.96 -0.08
CA THR A 288 12.06 -30.91 -1.18
C THR A 288 13.36 -31.69 -0.98
N VAL A 289 14.45 -31.01 -0.62
CA VAL A 289 15.72 -31.67 -0.24
C VAL A 289 15.54 -32.54 0.98
N GLY A 290 14.85 -32.06 2.02
CA GLY A 290 14.53 -32.81 3.24
C GLY A 290 13.73 -34.09 2.96
N THR A 291 12.74 -34.02 2.07
CA THR A 291 11.96 -35.19 1.61
C THR A 291 12.86 -36.21 0.88
N ARG A 292 13.76 -35.75 -0.01
CA ARG A 292 14.74 -36.62 -0.65
C ARG A 292 15.62 -37.36 0.36
N LEU A 293 16.15 -36.67 1.37
CA LEU A 293 16.99 -37.25 2.41
C LEU A 293 16.22 -38.23 3.31
N THR A 294 14.99 -37.91 3.69
CA THR A 294 14.11 -38.80 4.47
C THR A 294 13.81 -40.08 3.69
N ASN A 295 13.46 -39.96 2.41
CA ASN A 295 13.18 -41.12 1.56
C ASN A 295 14.42 -42.00 1.33
N SER A 296 15.63 -41.47 1.47
CA SER A 296 16.86 -42.27 1.37
C SER A 296 17.08 -43.25 2.53
N ARG A 297 16.41 -43.02 3.66
CA ARG A 297 16.52 -43.85 4.88
C ARG A 297 15.45 -44.91 4.99
N HIS A 298 14.30 -44.72 4.32
CA HIS A 298 13.12 -45.57 4.46
C HIS A 298 12.75 -46.22 3.13
N GLY A 299 12.01 -47.33 3.18
CA GLY A 299 11.64 -48.10 1.99
C GLY A 299 12.70 -49.08 1.55
N LEU A 300 12.87 -49.26 0.25
CA LEU A 300 13.93 -50.12 -0.31
C LEU A 300 15.29 -49.42 -0.25
N ALA A 301 16.38 -50.25 -0.32
CA ALA A 301 17.74 -49.70 -0.24
C ALA A 301 18.01 -48.66 -1.30
N ASP A 302 18.52 -47.52 -0.86
CA ASP A 302 18.87 -46.37 -1.70
C ASP A 302 20.38 -46.29 -1.90
N ASN A 303 20.84 -46.35 -3.14
CA ASN A 303 22.25 -46.23 -3.50
C ASN A 303 22.62 -44.84 -4.06
N GLY A 304 21.70 -43.88 -4.02
CA GLY A 304 21.84 -42.63 -4.73
C GLY A 304 21.37 -42.72 -6.18
N GLY A 305 21.41 -41.62 -6.90
CA GLY A 305 20.96 -41.52 -8.27
C GLY A 305 20.64 -40.11 -8.72
N ALA A 306 20.02 -40.01 -9.88
CA ALA A 306 19.44 -38.75 -10.35
C ALA A 306 17.97 -38.67 -9.93
N TRP A 307 17.52 -37.48 -9.56
CA TRP A 307 16.14 -37.21 -9.19
C TRP A 307 15.64 -35.89 -9.74
N VAL A 308 14.35 -35.81 -9.93
CA VAL A 308 13.65 -34.58 -10.27
C VAL A 308 12.37 -34.51 -9.45
N SER A 309 12.05 -33.33 -8.95
CA SER A 309 10.84 -33.06 -8.17
C SER A 309 10.18 -31.78 -8.62
N TYR A 310 8.87 -31.82 -8.79
CA TYR A 310 8.01 -30.65 -8.83
C TYR A 310 7.57 -30.33 -7.40
N PHE A 311 7.51 -29.05 -7.07
CA PHE A 311 6.95 -28.57 -5.82
C PHE A 311 6.05 -27.36 -6.06
N GLY A 312 5.09 -27.15 -5.17
CA GLY A 312 4.22 -26.00 -5.18
C GLY A 312 3.53 -25.82 -3.84
N GLY A 313 3.03 -24.61 -3.59
CA GLY A 313 2.34 -24.27 -2.35
C GLY A 313 1.68 -22.91 -2.44
N ASN A 314 0.78 -22.67 -1.49
CA ASN A 314 0.14 -21.38 -1.26
C ASN A 314 0.44 -20.93 0.17
N PHE A 315 0.75 -19.64 0.32
CA PHE A 315 1.12 -19.00 1.58
C PHE A 315 0.31 -17.74 1.79
N ASN A 316 -0.02 -17.48 3.05
CA ASN A 316 -0.59 -16.22 3.52
C ASN A 316 0.33 -15.64 4.59
N GLY A 317 0.80 -14.42 4.39
CA GLY A 317 1.62 -13.69 5.36
C GLY A 317 0.86 -12.50 5.93
N ASP A 318 0.81 -12.38 7.26
CA ASP A 318 0.22 -11.26 7.97
C ASP A 318 0.90 -11.11 9.34
N ASN A 319 1.73 -10.08 9.49
CA ASN A 319 2.36 -9.71 10.76
C ASN A 319 1.73 -8.45 11.39
N GLY A 320 0.59 -7.98 10.86
CA GLY A 320 -0.08 -6.74 11.25
C GLY A 320 0.47 -5.47 10.58
N THR A 321 1.64 -5.53 9.94
CA THR A 321 2.23 -4.45 9.13
C THR A 321 2.13 -4.76 7.65
N ILE A 322 2.63 -5.93 7.24
CA ILE A 322 2.53 -6.45 5.88
C ILE A 322 1.44 -7.50 5.78
N ASN A 323 0.85 -7.63 4.60
CA ASN A 323 -0.15 -8.65 4.27
C ASN A 323 0.00 -9.08 2.82
N TYR A 324 0.01 -10.41 2.56
CA TYR A 324 0.08 -10.94 1.21
C TYR A 324 -0.46 -12.37 1.11
N ASP A 325 -0.92 -12.72 -0.07
CA ASP A 325 -1.18 -14.09 -0.53
C ASP A 325 -0.15 -14.44 -1.60
N GLN A 326 0.40 -15.66 -1.57
CA GLN A 326 1.46 -16.08 -2.49
C GLN A 326 1.23 -17.50 -2.99
N ASP A 327 1.18 -17.66 -4.30
CA ASP A 327 1.28 -18.96 -4.97
C ASP A 327 2.70 -19.22 -5.46
N VAL A 328 3.24 -20.40 -5.15
CA VAL A 328 4.59 -20.82 -5.56
C VAL A 328 4.52 -22.11 -6.32
N ASN A 329 5.29 -22.21 -7.38
CA ASN A 329 5.54 -23.47 -8.09
C ASN A 329 6.98 -23.55 -8.61
N GLY A 330 7.54 -24.76 -8.64
CA GLY A 330 8.92 -24.93 -9.06
C GLY A 330 9.29 -26.36 -9.38
N ILE A 331 10.50 -26.49 -9.87
CA ILE A 331 11.12 -27.77 -10.17
C ILE A 331 12.53 -27.81 -9.59
N MET A 332 12.90 -28.94 -9.03
CA MET A 332 14.26 -29.19 -8.55
C MET A 332 14.82 -30.43 -9.19
N VAL A 333 16.08 -30.37 -9.60
CA VAL A 333 16.83 -31.51 -10.16
C VAL A 333 18.07 -31.74 -9.33
N GLY A 334 18.40 -32.99 -9.06
CA GLY A 334 19.56 -33.31 -8.26
C GLY A 334 20.18 -34.65 -8.59
N VAL A 335 21.39 -34.79 -8.10
CA VAL A 335 22.17 -36.06 -8.17
C VAL A 335 22.82 -36.32 -6.83
N ASP A 336 22.82 -37.55 -6.40
CA ASP A 336 23.51 -37.96 -5.18
C ASP A 336 24.12 -39.37 -5.30
N THR A 337 25.00 -39.69 -4.38
CA THR A 337 25.64 -40.97 -4.31
C THR A 337 25.71 -41.47 -2.88
N LYS A 338 25.65 -42.78 -2.72
CA LYS A 338 25.84 -43.42 -1.44
C LYS A 338 27.33 -43.70 -1.19
N ILE A 339 27.76 -43.42 0.03
CA ILE A 339 29.10 -43.73 0.51
C ILE A 339 28.97 -44.60 1.76
N ASP A 340 29.40 -45.86 1.71
CA ASP A 340 29.41 -46.79 2.84
C ASP A 340 30.65 -46.52 3.72
N GLY A 341 30.45 -45.94 4.88
CA GLY A 341 31.49 -45.75 5.89
C GLY A 341 31.44 -46.83 6.98
N ASN A 342 32.47 -46.93 7.81
CA ASN A 342 32.56 -47.94 8.86
C ASN A 342 31.48 -47.86 9.94
N ASN A 343 31.03 -46.60 10.28
CA ASN A 343 30.07 -46.35 11.34
C ASN A 343 28.76 -45.72 10.86
N ALA A 344 28.71 -45.28 9.61
CA ALA A 344 27.53 -44.62 9.03
C ALA A 344 27.45 -44.87 7.51
N LYS A 345 26.20 -44.88 7.00
CA LYS A 345 25.92 -44.81 5.57
C LYS A 345 25.65 -43.34 5.24
N TRP A 346 26.29 -42.85 4.22
CA TRP A 346 26.16 -41.46 3.77
C TRP A 346 25.46 -41.38 2.44
N ILE A 347 24.62 -40.38 2.26
CA ILE A 347 24.19 -39.87 0.95
C ILE A 347 24.79 -38.47 0.84
N VAL A 348 25.45 -38.18 -0.27
CA VAL A 348 26.03 -36.87 -0.55
C VAL A 348 25.59 -36.46 -1.95
N GLY A 349 25.09 -35.23 -2.10
CA GLY A 349 24.54 -34.78 -3.36
C GLY A 349 24.58 -33.30 -3.58
N ALA A 350 24.15 -32.92 -4.78
CA ALA A 350 23.93 -31.55 -5.19
C ALA A 350 22.63 -31.44 -5.97
N ALA A 351 21.98 -30.27 -5.90
CA ALA A 351 20.76 -30.01 -6.65
C ALA A 351 20.70 -28.54 -7.12
N ALA A 352 19.84 -28.30 -8.09
CA ALA A 352 19.46 -26.97 -8.54
C ALA A 352 17.93 -26.86 -8.54
N GLY A 353 17.43 -25.76 -8.00
CA GLY A 353 16.03 -25.39 -7.95
C GLY A 353 15.72 -24.20 -8.85
N PHE A 354 14.54 -24.21 -9.43
CA PHE A 354 13.98 -23.11 -10.23
C PHE A 354 12.52 -22.96 -9.83
N ALA A 355 12.14 -21.78 -9.36
CA ALA A 355 10.79 -21.53 -8.91
C ALA A 355 10.25 -20.19 -9.41
N LYS A 356 8.93 -20.12 -9.45
CA LYS A 356 8.15 -18.91 -9.67
C LYS A 356 7.20 -18.73 -8.51
N GLY A 357 7.04 -17.47 -8.11
CA GLY A 357 6.05 -17.05 -7.14
C GLY A 357 5.20 -15.92 -7.73
N ASP A 358 3.92 -15.94 -7.42
CA ASP A 358 2.97 -14.87 -7.69
C ASP A 358 2.44 -14.41 -6.32
N MET A 359 2.83 -13.21 -5.89
CA MET A 359 2.40 -12.61 -4.62
C MET A 359 1.48 -11.44 -4.89
N ASN A 360 0.39 -11.33 -4.16
CA ASN A 360 -0.58 -10.26 -4.33
C ASN A 360 -1.28 -9.85 -3.02
N ASP A 361 -1.71 -8.61 -2.96
CA ASP A 361 -2.65 -8.05 -1.99
C ASP A 361 -3.28 -6.78 -2.58
N ARG A 362 -4.62 -6.65 -2.48
CA ARG A 362 -5.40 -5.53 -3.01
C ARG A 362 -5.05 -5.21 -4.47
N SER A 363 -4.43 -4.06 -4.76
CA SER A 363 -3.98 -3.68 -6.11
C SER A 363 -2.51 -4.03 -6.40
N GLY A 364 -1.77 -4.48 -5.38
CA GLY A 364 -0.36 -4.83 -5.49
C GLY A 364 -0.14 -6.26 -5.96
N GLN A 365 0.90 -6.45 -6.77
CA GLN A 365 1.36 -7.76 -7.25
C GLN A 365 2.87 -7.77 -7.35
N VAL A 366 3.48 -8.94 -7.07
CA VAL A 366 4.90 -9.20 -7.32
C VAL A 366 5.05 -10.54 -8.03
N ASP A 367 5.66 -10.51 -9.20
CA ASP A 367 6.12 -11.70 -9.92
C ASP A 367 7.53 -12.03 -9.45
N GLN A 368 7.76 -13.29 -9.03
CA GLN A 368 9.02 -13.75 -8.47
C GLN A 368 9.62 -14.86 -9.31
N ASP A 369 10.92 -14.78 -9.59
CA ASP A 369 11.71 -15.85 -10.18
C ASP A 369 12.87 -16.19 -9.23
N SER A 370 13.07 -17.49 -8.95
CA SER A 370 14.13 -17.99 -8.08
C SER A 370 15.01 -19.00 -8.78
N GLN A 371 16.30 -18.93 -8.50
CA GLN A 371 17.31 -19.90 -8.91
C GLN A 371 18.18 -20.25 -7.71
N THR A 372 18.22 -21.53 -7.33
CA THR A 372 18.94 -21.97 -6.14
C THR A 372 19.86 -23.15 -6.46
N ALA A 373 21.06 -23.12 -5.88
CA ALA A 373 21.99 -24.23 -5.89
C ALA A 373 22.12 -24.82 -4.48
N TYR A 374 22.09 -26.14 -4.37
CA TYR A 374 22.24 -26.89 -3.13
C TYR A 374 23.40 -27.85 -3.14
N ILE A 375 24.05 -28.01 -2.00
CA ILE A 375 24.82 -29.21 -1.63
C ILE A 375 24.19 -29.79 -0.37
N TYR A 376 24.08 -31.11 -0.29
CA TYR A 376 23.43 -31.75 0.85
C TYR A 376 24.06 -33.10 1.17
N SER A 377 23.86 -33.53 2.40
CA SER A 377 24.34 -34.80 2.91
C SER A 377 23.43 -35.37 4.00
N SER A 378 23.30 -36.69 4.05
CA SER A 378 22.67 -37.40 5.15
C SER A 378 23.63 -38.46 5.67
N ALA A 379 23.84 -38.50 6.98
CA ALA A 379 24.58 -39.58 7.67
C ALA A 379 23.59 -40.41 8.48
N HIS A 380 23.44 -41.69 8.17
CA HIS A 380 22.65 -42.64 8.93
C HIS A 380 23.57 -43.65 9.63
N PHE A 381 23.65 -43.53 10.95
CA PHE A 381 24.55 -44.30 11.81
C PHE A 381 24.00 -45.71 12.12
N ALA A 382 24.89 -46.64 12.45
CA ALA A 382 24.52 -48.01 12.77
C ALA A 382 23.60 -48.13 14.01
N ASN A 383 23.57 -47.14 14.87
CA ASN A 383 22.68 -47.03 16.06
C ASN A 383 21.33 -46.37 15.75
N ASN A 384 20.94 -46.23 14.47
CA ASN A 384 19.73 -45.59 13.98
C ASN A 384 19.61 -44.04 14.22
N VAL A 385 20.66 -43.40 14.72
CA VAL A 385 20.75 -41.93 14.72
C VAL A 385 21.01 -41.47 13.28
N PHE A 386 20.41 -40.34 12.87
CA PHE A 386 20.76 -39.72 11.61
C PHE A 386 21.01 -38.21 11.79
N VAL A 387 21.78 -37.67 10.86
CA VAL A 387 22.02 -36.23 10.73
C VAL A 387 21.99 -35.87 9.26
N ASP A 388 21.11 -34.96 8.90
CA ASP A 388 20.97 -34.36 7.57
C ASP A 388 21.50 -32.93 7.61
N GLY A 389 22.20 -32.52 6.55
CA GLY A 389 22.69 -31.15 6.39
C GLY A 389 22.58 -30.68 4.95
N SER A 390 22.27 -29.39 4.77
CA SER A 390 22.26 -28.73 3.47
C SER A 390 22.86 -27.33 3.56
N LEU A 391 23.43 -26.88 2.46
CA LEU A 391 23.84 -25.49 2.21
C LEU A 391 23.31 -25.08 0.85
N SER A 392 22.83 -23.84 0.73
CA SER A 392 22.29 -23.31 -0.51
C SER A 392 22.75 -21.88 -0.78
N TYR A 393 22.70 -21.53 -2.05
CA TYR A 393 22.80 -20.17 -2.53
C TYR A 393 21.65 -19.91 -3.49
N SER A 394 20.88 -18.85 -3.24
CA SER A 394 19.70 -18.48 -4.01
C SER A 394 19.87 -17.10 -4.59
N HIS A 395 19.33 -16.90 -5.79
CA HIS A 395 19.15 -15.60 -6.43
C HIS A 395 17.68 -15.42 -6.75
N PHE A 396 17.12 -14.31 -6.29
CA PHE A 396 15.71 -13.94 -6.49
C PHE A 396 15.61 -12.69 -7.33
N ASN A 397 14.72 -12.71 -8.33
CA ASN A 397 14.31 -11.54 -9.09
C ASN A 397 12.85 -11.29 -8.78
N ASN A 398 12.49 -10.04 -8.48
CA ASN A 398 11.14 -9.65 -8.09
C ASN A 398 10.72 -8.44 -8.90
N ASP A 399 9.60 -8.56 -9.63
CA ASP A 399 8.98 -7.50 -10.42
C ASP A 399 7.67 -7.09 -9.74
N LEU A 400 7.63 -5.86 -9.21
CA LEU A 400 6.52 -5.30 -8.46
C LEU A 400 5.67 -4.41 -9.34
N SER A 401 4.36 -4.49 -9.19
CA SER A 401 3.38 -3.58 -9.76
C SER A 401 2.24 -3.30 -8.78
N ALA A 402 1.70 -2.08 -8.82
CA ALA A 402 0.55 -1.66 -8.01
C ALA A 402 -0.17 -0.46 -8.65
N THR A 403 -1.31 -0.10 -8.07
CA THR A 403 -2.05 1.10 -8.46
C THR A 403 -2.23 2.00 -7.25
N MET A 404 -1.84 3.26 -7.37
CA MET A 404 -2.02 4.27 -6.32
C MET A 404 -3.50 4.64 -6.15
N SER A 405 -3.83 5.23 -5.01
CA SER A 405 -5.20 5.70 -4.68
C SER A 405 -5.79 6.69 -5.69
N ASN A 406 -4.95 7.42 -6.43
CA ASN A 406 -5.36 8.32 -7.52
C ASN A 406 -5.47 7.62 -8.89
N GLY A 407 -5.25 6.30 -8.96
CA GLY A 407 -5.28 5.51 -10.20
C GLY A 407 -3.97 5.47 -10.98
N THR A 408 -2.90 6.09 -10.50
CA THR A 408 -1.58 6.03 -11.15
C THR A 408 -0.98 4.63 -11.00
N TYR A 409 -0.50 4.06 -12.09
CA TYR A 409 0.22 2.79 -12.10
C TYR A 409 1.66 2.98 -11.59
N VAL A 410 2.11 2.06 -10.75
CA VAL A 410 3.45 2.04 -10.15
C VAL A 410 4.09 0.70 -10.45
N ASP A 411 5.36 0.72 -10.81
CA ASP A 411 6.17 -0.46 -11.04
C ASP A 411 7.61 -0.28 -10.53
N GLY A 412 8.28 -1.40 -10.36
CA GLY A 412 9.69 -1.46 -9.99
C GLY A 412 10.18 -2.90 -9.91
N SER A 413 11.48 -3.07 -9.87
CA SER A 413 12.09 -4.40 -9.76
C SER A 413 13.25 -4.38 -8.76
N THR A 414 13.47 -5.52 -8.11
CA THR A 414 14.59 -5.71 -7.18
C THR A 414 15.11 -7.12 -7.26
N ASN A 415 16.41 -7.26 -6.98
CA ASN A 415 17.08 -8.54 -6.87
C ASN A 415 17.57 -8.74 -5.44
N SER A 416 17.62 -9.99 -5.00
CA SER A 416 18.27 -10.37 -3.77
C SER A 416 19.04 -11.66 -3.89
N ASP A 417 20.15 -11.72 -3.19
CA ASP A 417 20.98 -12.90 -3.03
C ASP A 417 20.84 -13.46 -1.63
N ALA A 418 20.85 -14.77 -1.48
CA ALA A 418 20.71 -15.38 -0.19
C ALA A 418 21.57 -16.62 0.01
N TRP A 419 22.08 -16.78 1.24
CA TRP A 419 22.70 -18.01 1.70
C TRP A 419 21.76 -18.73 2.65
N GLY A 420 21.57 -20.03 2.43
CA GLY A 420 20.72 -20.85 3.26
C GLY A 420 21.45 -22.05 3.83
N PHE A 421 20.98 -22.53 4.97
CA PHE A 421 21.42 -23.79 5.55
C PHE A 421 20.26 -24.56 6.16
N GLY A 422 20.38 -25.87 6.25
CA GLY A 422 19.50 -26.75 6.99
C GLY A 422 20.28 -27.80 7.77
N LEU A 423 19.85 -28.09 8.98
CA LEU A 423 20.37 -29.17 9.82
C LEU A 423 19.19 -29.89 10.49
N LYS A 424 19.07 -31.20 10.29
CA LYS A 424 18.05 -32.06 10.91
C LYS A 424 18.74 -33.26 11.56
N ALA A 425 18.38 -33.59 12.78
CA ALA A 425 18.87 -34.77 13.48
C ALA A 425 17.73 -35.50 14.16
N GLY A 426 17.82 -36.81 14.22
CA GLY A 426 16.79 -37.63 14.84
C GLY A 426 17.21 -39.09 15.04
N TYR A 427 16.23 -39.89 15.41
CA TYR A 427 16.41 -41.28 15.71
C TYR A 427 15.29 -42.13 15.10
N ASP A 428 15.66 -43.18 14.32
CA ASP A 428 14.71 -44.09 13.67
C ASP A 428 14.36 -45.25 14.61
N PHE A 429 13.25 -45.15 15.33
CA PHE A 429 12.70 -46.28 16.07
C PHE A 429 12.00 -47.25 15.11
N LYS A 430 12.46 -48.47 15.06
CA LYS A 430 11.83 -49.54 14.26
C LYS A 430 10.60 -50.09 14.99
N LEU A 431 9.48 -50.18 14.30
CA LEU A 431 8.25 -50.83 14.79
C LEU A 431 8.04 -52.14 13.99
N GLY A 432 8.50 -53.26 14.54
CA GLY A 432 8.53 -54.52 13.84
C GLY A 432 9.49 -54.49 12.66
N ASP A 433 9.15 -55.23 11.61
CA ASP A 433 10.02 -55.38 10.42
C ASP A 433 9.80 -54.28 9.36
N ALA A 434 8.71 -53.55 9.42
CA ALA A 434 8.26 -52.67 8.34
C ALA A 434 7.86 -51.26 8.78
N GLY A 435 7.59 -51.04 10.07
CA GLY A 435 7.18 -49.75 10.59
C GLY A 435 8.34 -48.95 11.16
N TYR A 436 8.19 -47.64 11.21
CA TYR A 436 9.11 -46.72 11.89
C TYR A 436 8.40 -45.54 12.51
N VAL A 437 9.01 -44.98 13.56
CA VAL A 437 8.68 -43.67 14.17
C VAL A 437 10.01 -42.95 14.37
N THR A 438 10.07 -41.73 13.86
CA THR A 438 11.29 -40.93 13.80
C THR A 438 11.06 -39.58 14.48
N PRO A 439 11.28 -39.42 15.78
CA PRO A 439 11.39 -38.11 16.40
C PRO A 439 12.64 -37.39 15.89
N TYR A 440 12.49 -36.08 15.64
CA TYR A 440 13.58 -35.24 15.15
C TYR A 440 13.50 -33.81 15.65
N GLY A 441 14.62 -33.12 15.56
CA GLY A 441 14.73 -31.68 15.64
C GLY A 441 15.44 -31.13 14.41
N SER A 442 15.02 -29.98 13.93
CA SER A 442 15.72 -29.28 12.86
C SER A 442 15.84 -27.79 13.12
N ILE A 443 16.86 -27.22 12.52
CA ILE A 443 17.08 -25.78 12.41
C ILE A 443 17.46 -25.47 10.96
N SER A 444 16.85 -24.46 10.39
CA SER A 444 17.20 -23.96 9.07
C SER A 444 17.16 -22.43 9.06
N GLY A 445 17.89 -21.81 8.16
CA GLY A 445 17.94 -20.37 8.06
C GLY A 445 18.30 -19.91 6.65
N LEU A 446 17.76 -18.75 6.28
CA LEU A 446 18.02 -18.03 5.05
C LEU A 446 18.45 -16.60 5.38
N PHE A 447 19.61 -16.20 4.89
CA PHE A 447 20.19 -14.87 5.07
C PHE A 447 20.15 -14.14 3.73
N GLN A 448 19.26 -13.17 3.60
CA GLN A 448 19.00 -12.42 2.37
C GLN A 448 19.66 -11.04 2.44
N SER A 449 20.21 -10.60 1.31
CA SER A 449 20.70 -9.25 1.07
C SER A 449 20.12 -8.76 -0.24
N GLY A 450 19.27 -7.74 -0.18
CA GLY A 450 18.67 -7.11 -1.35
C GLY A 450 19.42 -5.85 -1.78
N ASP A 451 19.25 -5.48 -3.04
CA ASP A 451 19.76 -4.23 -3.59
C ASP A 451 18.84 -3.06 -3.20
N ASP A 452 19.40 -1.84 -3.14
CA ASP A 452 18.62 -0.61 -3.10
C ASP A 452 17.85 -0.45 -4.40
N TYR A 453 16.60 -0.02 -4.33
CA TYR A 453 15.80 0.24 -5.53
C TYR A 453 14.80 1.38 -5.35
N GLN A 454 14.27 1.87 -6.45
CA GLN A 454 13.27 2.92 -6.47
C GLN A 454 12.12 2.51 -7.40
N LEU A 455 10.91 2.73 -6.94
CA LEU A 455 9.70 2.55 -7.75
C LEU A 455 9.46 3.75 -8.67
N SER A 456 8.63 3.54 -9.69
CA SER A 456 8.32 4.58 -10.69
C SER A 456 7.57 5.80 -10.13
N ASN A 457 7.04 5.72 -8.90
CA ASN A 457 6.41 6.81 -8.16
C ASN A 457 7.35 7.53 -7.18
N ASP A 458 8.66 7.32 -7.30
CA ASP A 458 9.73 7.87 -6.48
C ASP A 458 9.85 7.30 -5.05
N MET A 459 9.14 6.23 -4.67
CA MET A 459 9.39 5.53 -3.42
C MET A 459 10.76 4.84 -3.48
N LYS A 460 11.60 5.06 -2.46
CA LYS A 460 12.91 4.45 -2.32
C LYS A 460 12.87 3.37 -1.24
N VAL A 461 13.49 2.24 -1.54
CA VAL A 461 13.69 1.15 -0.60
C VAL A 461 15.19 0.89 -0.52
N ASP A 462 15.78 1.14 0.64
CA ASP A 462 17.20 0.95 0.88
C ASP A 462 17.45 -0.46 1.40
N GLY A 463 18.53 -1.07 0.93
CA GLY A 463 19.10 -2.39 1.15
C GLY A 463 18.41 -3.32 2.13
N GLN A 464 17.39 -4.07 1.68
CA GLN A 464 16.66 -5.00 2.54
C GLN A 464 17.53 -6.19 2.95
N SER A 465 18.06 -6.17 4.18
CA SER A 465 18.63 -7.34 4.81
C SER A 465 17.55 -8.07 5.59
N TYR A 466 17.38 -9.36 5.34
CA TYR A 466 16.34 -10.16 5.96
C TYR A 466 16.87 -11.55 6.33
N ASP A 467 17.03 -11.78 7.63
CA ASP A 467 17.51 -13.03 8.18
C ASP A 467 16.33 -13.83 8.76
N SER A 468 16.10 -15.03 8.25
CA SER A 468 15.02 -15.91 8.72
C SER A 468 15.58 -17.18 9.30
N MET A 469 15.08 -17.57 10.47
CA MET A 469 15.42 -18.81 11.17
C MET A 469 14.16 -19.60 11.47
N ARG A 470 14.19 -20.90 11.14
CA ARG A 470 13.10 -21.85 11.45
C ARG A 470 13.62 -22.95 12.36
N TYR A 471 12.88 -23.18 13.43
CA TYR A 471 13.12 -24.26 14.41
C TYR A 471 11.94 -25.23 14.34
N GLU A 472 12.24 -26.54 14.24
CA GLU A 472 11.18 -27.55 14.16
C GLU A 472 11.47 -28.72 15.07
N LEU A 473 10.46 -29.14 15.86
CA LEU A 473 10.46 -30.37 16.65
C LEU A 473 9.30 -31.23 16.17
N GLY A 474 9.60 -32.41 15.65
CA GLY A 474 8.59 -33.22 15.00
C GLY A 474 8.78 -34.72 15.14
N VAL A 475 7.82 -35.42 14.59
CA VAL A 475 7.81 -36.86 14.46
C VAL A 475 7.28 -37.27 13.09
N ASP A 476 8.03 -38.13 12.42
CA ASP A 476 7.62 -38.82 11.20
C ASP A 476 7.27 -40.26 11.57
N ALA A 477 6.19 -40.83 11.02
CA ALA A 477 5.82 -42.21 11.24
C ALA A 477 5.37 -42.85 9.92
N GLY A 478 5.85 -44.03 9.60
CA GLY A 478 5.51 -44.67 8.35
C GLY A 478 5.57 -46.19 8.44
N TYR A 479 5.12 -46.81 7.35
CA TYR A 479 5.08 -48.26 7.22
C TYR A 479 5.40 -48.69 5.78
N THR A 480 6.33 -49.64 5.60
CA THR A 480 6.74 -50.14 4.29
C THR A 480 6.02 -51.45 3.95
N PHE A 481 5.16 -51.41 2.94
CA PHE A 481 4.53 -52.59 2.34
C PHE A 481 5.40 -53.11 1.22
N THR A 482 6.02 -54.27 1.41
CA THR A 482 6.85 -54.91 0.40
C THR A 482 6.01 -55.90 -0.40
N TYR A 483 5.93 -55.71 -1.70
CA TYR A 483 5.19 -56.56 -2.64
C TYR A 483 6.10 -57.59 -3.33
N SER A 484 7.36 -57.19 -3.55
CA SER A 484 8.40 -58.05 -4.11
C SER A 484 9.79 -57.54 -3.68
N GLU A 485 10.87 -58.19 -4.09
CA GLU A 485 12.24 -57.75 -3.80
C GLU A 485 12.52 -56.33 -4.33
N ASP A 486 11.85 -55.92 -5.42
CA ASP A 486 12.06 -54.65 -6.10
C ASP A 486 10.89 -53.66 -5.95
N GLN A 487 9.80 -54.06 -5.27
CA GLN A 487 8.57 -53.24 -5.19
C GLN A 487 8.10 -53.03 -3.75
N ALA A 488 7.98 -51.78 -3.36
CA ALA A 488 7.48 -51.41 -2.04
C ALA A 488 6.74 -50.07 -2.09
N LEU A 489 5.76 -49.93 -1.18
CA LEU A 489 5.03 -48.68 -0.91
C LEU A 489 5.27 -48.29 0.53
N THR A 490 5.72 -47.07 0.77
CA THR A 490 5.99 -46.54 2.10
C THR A 490 5.19 -45.27 2.35
N PRO A 491 3.91 -45.37 2.77
CA PRO A 491 3.17 -44.21 3.27
C PRO A 491 3.74 -43.74 4.60
N TYR A 492 3.67 -42.42 4.83
CA TYR A 492 4.09 -41.78 6.07
C TYR A 492 3.26 -40.57 6.44
N PHE A 493 3.30 -40.23 7.72
CA PHE A 493 2.68 -39.07 8.33
C PHE A 493 3.74 -38.23 9.02
N LYS A 494 3.57 -36.90 9.00
CA LYS A 494 4.42 -35.93 9.71
C LYS A 494 3.58 -35.08 10.65
N LEU A 495 4.11 -34.80 11.83
CA LEU A 495 3.57 -33.82 12.78
C LEU A 495 4.72 -33.09 13.42
N ALA A 496 4.68 -31.76 13.39
CA ALA A 496 5.72 -30.96 14.01
C ALA A 496 5.19 -29.66 14.60
N TYR A 497 5.87 -29.20 15.64
CA TYR A 497 5.83 -27.82 16.10
C TYR A 497 6.94 -27.04 15.41
N VAL A 498 6.59 -25.89 14.86
CA VAL A 498 7.48 -25.00 14.13
C VAL A 498 7.49 -23.65 14.80
N TYR A 499 8.65 -23.05 14.93
CA TYR A 499 8.82 -21.65 15.35
C TYR A 499 9.69 -20.92 14.34
N ASP A 500 9.13 -19.89 13.75
CA ASP A 500 9.82 -18.99 12.84
C ASP A 500 10.21 -17.71 13.57
N ASP A 501 11.39 -17.19 13.24
CA ASP A 501 11.97 -15.95 13.76
C ASP A 501 12.70 -15.23 12.63
N SER A 502 12.47 -13.94 12.49
CA SER A 502 13.15 -13.14 11.48
C SER A 502 13.72 -11.86 12.07
N ASN A 503 14.85 -11.44 11.56
CA ASN A 503 15.47 -10.17 11.85
C ASN A 503 15.68 -9.41 10.54
N ASN A 504 15.23 -8.17 10.50
CA ASN A 504 15.26 -7.34 9.30
C ASN A 504 15.97 -6.02 9.55
N ASP A 505 16.58 -5.49 8.52
CA ASP A 505 17.08 -4.13 8.43
C ASP A 505 16.62 -3.58 7.08
N ASN A 506 15.61 -2.71 7.12
CA ASN A 506 15.05 -2.09 5.93
C ASN A 506 14.67 -0.64 6.23
N ASP A 507 14.74 0.17 5.21
CA ASP A 507 14.40 1.58 5.26
C ASP A 507 13.60 1.93 3.99
N VAL A 508 12.47 2.60 4.19
CA VAL A 508 11.65 3.11 3.09
C VAL A 508 11.56 4.63 3.24
N ASN A 509 12.15 5.35 2.31
CA ASN A 509 12.22 6.83 2.32
C ASN A 509 12.84 7.43 3.60
N GLY A 510 13.71 6.72 4.31
CA GLY A 510 14.31 7.13 5.58
C GLY A 510 13.50 6.70 6.82
N ASP A 511 12.43 5.95 6.66
CA ASP A 511 11.64 5.38 7.75
C ASP A 511 11.93 3.88 7.89
N SER A 512 12.32 3.43 9.07
CA SER A 512 12.45 2.01 9.37
C SER A 512 11.08 1.40 9.64
N ILE A 513 10.70 0.40 8.84
CA ILE A 513 9.40 -0.27 8.93
C ILE A 513 9.64 -1.75 9.19
N ASP A 514 9.09 -2.28 10.29
CA ASP A 514 9.21 -3.70 10.64
C ASP A 514 8.34 -4.57 9.71
N ASN A 515 9.01 -5.42 8.92
CA ASN A 515 8.40 -6.41 8.03
C ASN A 515 8.76 -7.85 8.41
N GLY A 516 9.31 -8.07 9.61
CA GLY A 516 9.67 -9.39 10.11
C GLY A 516 8.44 -10.27 10.31
N THR A 517 8.55 -11.53 9.93
CA THR A 517 7.51 -12.55 10.17
C THR A 517 8.02 -13.56 11.16
N GLU A 518 7.27 -13.79 12.23
CA GLU A 518 7.63 -14.69 13.31
C GLU A 518 6.43 -15.46 13.85
N GLY A 519 6.66 -16.41 14.70
CA GLY A 519 5.57 -17.05 15.43
C GLY A 519 5.64 -18.56 15.47
N SER A 520 4.69 -19.13 16.21
CA SER A 520 4.56 -20.55 16.46
C SER A 520 3.48 -21.17 15.60
N ALA A 521 3.81 -22.25 14.92
CA ALA A 521 2.91 -22.95 14.02
C ALA A 521 2.93 -24.47 14.22
N VAL A 522 1.94 -25.13 13.69
CA VAL A 522 1.85 -26.60 13.64
C VAL A 522 1.89 -27.07 12.19
N ARG A 523 2.80 -27.99 11.90
CA ARG A 523 2.90 -28.65 10.61
C ARG A 523 2.24 -30.02 10.67
N VAL A 524 1.40 -30.31 9.67
CA VAL A 524 0.82 -31.64 9.44
C VAL A 524 1.10 -32.04 8.01
N GLY A 525 1.64 -33.26 7.80
CA GLY A 525 1.97 -33.74 6.49
C GLY A 525 1.63 -35.21 6.27
N LEU A 526 1.36 -35.56 5.02
CA LEU A 526 1.15 -36.93 4.54
C LEU A 526 1.99 -37.13 3.28
N GLY A 527 2.61 -38.29 3.18
CA GLY A 527 3.39 -38.62 1.99
C GLY A 527 3.48 -40.12 1.72
N THR A 528 4.05 -40.44 0.59
CA THR A 528 4.33 -41.83 0.22
C THR A 528 5.49 -41.90 -0.74
N GLN A 529 6.26 -42.97 -0.61
CA GLN A 529 7.27 -43.38 -1.60
C GLN A 529 6.85 -44.71 -2.20
N PHE A 530 6.96 -44.86 -3.52
CA PHE A 530 6.72 -46.09 -4.24
C PHE A 530 7.92 -46.48 -5.07
N SER A 531 8.49 -47.64 -4.77
CA SER A 531 9.55 -48.29 -5.58
C SER A 531 8.91 -49.22 -6.59
N PHE A 532 9.02 -48.89 -7.89
CA PHE A 532 8.48 -49.69 -9.00
C PHE A 532 9.42 -50.83 -9.40
N THR A 533 10.70 -50.51 -9.37
CA THR A 533 11.80 -51.42 -9.63
C THR A 533 12.97 -51.07 -8.70
N LYS A 534 13.99 -51.91 -8.67
CA LYS A 534 15.24 -51.62 -7.92
C LYS A 534 15.94 -50.32 -8.34
N ASN A 535 15.64 -49.81 -9.54
CA ASN A 535 16.28 -48.62 -10.10
C ASN A 535 15.36 -47.40 -10.19
N PHE A 536 14.02 -47.57 -10.12
CA PHE A 536 13.07 -46.48 -10.34
C PHE A 536 12.05 -46.36 -9.21
N SER A 537 11.94 -45.18 -8.64
CA SER A 537 10.96 -44.85 -7.60
C SER A 537 10.31 -43.48 -7.85
N ALA A 538 9.12 -43.31 -7.30
CA ALA A 538 8.44 -42.04 -7.24
C ALA A 538 8.03 -41.74 -5.78
N TYR A 539 7.83 -40.48 -5.47
CA TYR A 539 7.36 -40.04 -4.18
C TYR A 539 6.46 -38.81 -4.29
N THR A 540 5.61 -38.65 -3.32
CA THR A 540 4.79 -37.46 -3.15
C THR A 540 4.56 -37.16 -1.68
N ASP A 541 4.51 -35.91 -1.31
CA ASP A 541 4.01 -35.47 -0.02
C ASP A 541 3.18 -34.19 -0.16
N ALA A 542 2.32 -33.96 0.85
CA ALA A 542 1.52 -32.77 0.99
C ALA A 542 1.60 -32.33 2.45
N ASN A 543 1.73 -31.02 2.67
CA ASN A 543 1.85 -30.45 4.00
C ASN A 543 0.94 -29.23 4.15
N TYR A 544 0.54 -29.00 5.39
CA TYR A 544 -0.10 -27.80 5.91
C TYR A 544 0.73 -27.27 7.07
N LEU A 545 0.88 -25.93 7.17
CA LEU A 545 1.51 -25.24 8.30
C LEU A 545 0.62 -24.06 8.67
N GLY A 546 0.25 -23.92 9.93
CA GLY A 546 -0.58 -22.80 10.36
C GLY A 546 -0.39 -22.43 11.83
N GLY A 547 -0.56 -21.13 12.11
CA GLY A 547 -0.55 -20.54 13.45
C GLY A 547 0.52 -19.47 13.70
N GLY A 548 1.43 -19.20 12.77
CA GLY A 548 2.40 -18.10 12.84
C GLY A 548 1.95 -16.89 12.02
N ASP A 549 2.86 -15.93 11.78
CA ASP A 549 2.62 -14.81 10.87
C ASP A 549 2.58 -15.25 9.40
N VAL A 550 3.11 -16.43 9.09
CA VAL A 550 3.02 -17.04 7.77
C VAL A 550 2.38 -18.42 7.89
N ASP A 551 1.21 -18.54 7.28
CA ASP A 551 0.52 -19.80 7.10
C ASP A 551 0.83 -20.38 5.72
N GLN A 552 1.02 -21.70 5.63
CA GLN A 552 1.09 -22.46 4.39
C GLN A 552 -0.20 -23.28 4.28
N ASP A 553 -1.17 -22.80 3.51
CA ASP A 553 -2.46 -23.45 3.35
C ASP A 553 -2.33 -24.85 2.78
N TRP A 554 -1.41 -25.01 1.86
CA TRP A 554 -0.99 -26.29 1.34
C TRP A 554 0.39 -26.20 0.70
N SER A 555 1.09 -27.31 0.71
CA SER A 555 2.19 -27.57 -0.24
C SER A 555 2.12 -28.99 -0.75
N VAL A 556 2.69 -29.19 -1.92
CA VAL A 556 2.83 -30.51 -2.53
C VAL A 556 4.22 -30.66 -3.14
N ASN A 557 4.76 -31.87 -3.03
CA ASN A 557 5.99 -32.27 -3.65
C ASN A 557 5.77 -33.60 -4.39
N VAL A 558 6.12 -33.68 -5.66
CA VAL A 558 6.01 -34.90 -6.49
C VAL A 558 7.29 -35.12 -7.22
N GLY A 559 7.96 -36.23 -6.95
CA GLY A 559 9.26 -36.53 -7.53
C GLY A 559 9.41 -37.92 -8.03
N VAL A 560 10.39 -38.09 -8.89
CA VAL A 560 10.87 -39.40 -9.39
C VAL A 560 12.39 -39.50 -9.24
N LYS A 561 12.86 -40.69 -9.05
CA LYS A 561 14.28 -40.99 -8.88
C LYS A 561 14.67 -42.20 -9.70
N TYR A 562 15.83 -42.12 -10.31
CA TYR A 562 16.51 -43.22 -10.98
C TYR A 562 17.85 -43.51 -10.31
N THR A 563 18.01 -44.73 -9.81
CA THR A 563 19.23 -45.22 -9.15
C THR A 563 20.03 -46.05 -10.15
N TRP A 564 21.34 -45.84 -10.26
CA TRP A 564 22.25 -46.60 -11.11
C TRP A 564 23.10 -47.60 -10.33
#